data_ba9cf5587fb17425e962c55ea1520f70
#
_entry.id   ba9cf5587fb17425e962c55ea1520f70
#
_cell.length_a   1.000
_cell.length_b   1.000
_cell.length_c   1.000
_cell.angle_alpha   90.00
_cell.angle_beta   90.00
_cell.angle_gamma   90.00
#
_symmetry.space_group_name_H-M   'P 1'
#
loop_
_entity.id
_entity.type
_entity.pdbx_description
1 polymer ?
#
loop_
_entity_poly.entity_id
_entity_poly.type
_entity_poly.pdbx_seq_one_letter_code
_entity_poly.pdbx_strand_id
1 'polypeptide(L)'
;MHLIILSGLRTSRQGAALIIFCAVLLTARSTQAADTWTDISSSLLERLTNNGAKAPWPGGCSGVVVNRTNAEVTIKLVGLGLWRSADLGRNWRRIDANAISGRDETGWATSADQNSPGRIASFSLDGTAGWTTDGVQWQRFKTLGRNWDFGSVDWAAPVPKTIIAAKHETSPPGEVYLTQDGGVTWKQLSIHIGGKPDRLSMVGALDASTLIHSTDDGIHRSTDAGVTWAKVSSVNPQTRIPVLFRGAHYLGTTNGLLVSKDLGANWREQGTPVNIWQGPFFGRDEKEMLVVGKDGVSVTKNAGETWTRVTSLKSKERGFLFTPHWFGCYAWDPINNILYASAMGNPVYKIEL
;
A
#
# COMPACT_ATOMS: atom_id res chain seq x y z
N MET A 1 -13.26 -31.92 -29.22
CA MET A 1 -14.12 -32.99 -29.77
C MET A 1 -13.31 -33.69 -30.87
N HIS A 2 -12.62 -34.78 -30.51
CA HIS A 2 -12.17 -35.83 -31.48
C HIS A 2 -11.94 -37.07 -30.63
N LEU A 3 -12.79 -38.02 -30.89
CA LEU A 3 -12.80 -39.37 -30.34
C LEU A 3 -11.99 -40.24 -31.32
N ILE A 4 -10.97 -40.92 -30.84
CA ILE A 4 -10.32 -42.00 -31.62
C ILE A 4 -10.61 -43.31 -30.93
N ILE A 5 -11.40 -44.14 -31.61
CA ILE A 5 -11.68 -45.54 -31.26
C ILE A 5 -10.67 -46.38 -32.04
N LEU A 6 -9.92 -47.22 -31.34
CA LEU A 6 -9.19 -48.31 -31.94
C LEU A 6 -9.72 -49.62 -31.40
N SER A 7 -10.40 -50.39 -32.28
CA SER A 7 -10.81 -51.75 -32.04
C SER A 7 -9.68 -52.69 -32.42
N GLY A 8 -9.40 -53.69 -31.59
CA GLY A 8 -8.51 -54.79 -31.88
C GLY A 8 -8.84 -55.98 -31.01
N LEU A 9 -9.70 -56.88 -31.48
CA LEU A 9 -9.95 -58.17 -30.90
C LEU A 9 -8.78 -59.14 -31.15
N ARG A 10 -8.30 -59.80 -30.08
CA ARG A 10 -7.83 -61.19 -30.17
C ARG A 10 -8.08 -61.89 -28.83
N THR A 11 -8.72 -63.03 -28.95
CA THR A 11 -9.13 -63.98 -27.94
C THR A 11 -7.97 -64.79 -27.37
N SER A 12 -7.90 -64.93 -26.01
CA SER A 12 -7.48 -66.19 -25.38
C SER A 12 -8.02 -66.25 -23.94
N ARG A 13 -8.47 -67.41 -23.55
CA ARG A 13 -9.13 -67.77 -22.30
C ARG A 13 -8.18 -67.59 -21.12
N GLN A 14 -8.57 -66.79 -20.15
CA GLN A 14 -8.52 -67.08 -18.71
C GLN A 14 -9.07 -65.87 -17.96
N GLY A 15 -9.98 -66.08 -17.02
CA GLY A 15 -10.73 -65.00 -16.36
C GLY A 15 -9.87 -64.15 -15.44
N ALA A 16 -9.89 -62.90 -15.67
CA ALA A 16 -9.60 -61.86 -14.69
C ALA A 16 -10.57 -60.69 -14.92
N ALA A 17 -11.39 -60.42 -13.93
CA ALA A 17 -12.31 -59.30 -13.96
C ALA A 17 -11.52 -57.99 -13.96
N LEU A 18 -11.54 -57.29 -15.04
CA LEU A 18 -10.95 -55.94 -15.16
C LEU A 18 -11.96 -54.92 -14.63
N ILE A 19 -11.74 -54.44 -13.41
CA ILE A 19 -12.50 -53.33 -12.86
C ILE A 19 -11.92 -52.06 -13.51
N ILE A 20 -12.65 -51.48 -14.46
CA ILE A 20 -12.32 -50.20 -15.06
C ILE A 20 -12.78 -49.13 -14.07
N PHE A 21 -11.82 -48.51 -13.36
CA PHE A 21 -12.07 -47.29 -12.60
C PHE A 21 -12.12 -46.10 -13.63
N CYS A 22 -13.32 -45.69 -14.00
CA CYS A 22 -13.51 -44.36 -14.62
C CYS A 22 -13.29 -43.29 -13.56
N ALA A 23 -12.09 -42.73 -13.50
CA ALA A 23 -11.84 -41.48 -12.77
C ALA A 23 -12.55 -40.34 -13.50
N VAL A 24 -13.75 -40.00 -13.06
CA VAL A 24 -14.40 -38.73 -13.46
C VAL A 24 -13.63 -37.62 -12.76
N LEU A 25 -12.73 -36.97 -13.49
CA LEU A 25 -12.14 -35.69 -13.09
C LEU A 25 -13.27 -34.64 -13.08
N LEU A 26 -13.94 -34.50 -11.96
CA LEU A 26 -14.75 -33.34 -11.64
C LEU A 26 -13.79 -32.16 -11.48
N THR A 27 -13.55 -31.42 -12.57
CA THR A 27 -13.01 -30.08 -12.45
C THR A 27 -14.07 -29.22 -11.79
N ALA A 28 -13.98 -29.12 -10.45
CA ALA A 28 -14.71 -28.11 -9.72
C ALA A 28 -14.21 -26.75 -10.25
N ARG A 29 -14.94 -26.16 -11.18
CA ARG A 29 -14.86 -24.74 -11.42
C ARG A 29 -15.34 -24.09 -10.13
N SER A 30 -14.41 -23.62 -9.30
CA SER A 30 -14.76 -22.68 -8.27
C SER A 30 -15.39 -21.49 -8.98
N THR A 31 -16.69 -21.38 -8.96
CA THR A 31 -17.34 -20.10 -9.21
C THR A 31 -16.87 -19.21 -8.08
N GLN A 32 -15.86 -18.40 -8.35
CA GLN A 32 -15.41 -17.37 -7.43
C GLN A 32 -16.67 -16.55 -7.12
N ALA A 33 -17.13 -16.61 -5.85
CA ALA A 33 -18.25 -15.80 -5.41
C ALA A 33 -17.93 -14.36 -5.79
N ALA A 34 -18.93 -13.65 -6.27
CA ALA A 34 -18.72 -12.27 -6.65
C ALA A 34 -18.24 -11.49 -5.45
N ASP A 35 -17.15 -10.73 -5.64
CA ASP A 35 -16.58 -9.85 -4.62
C ASP A 35 -17.68 -8.97 -4.02
N THR A 36 -18.09 -9.25 -2.78
CA THR A 36 -19.10 -8.46 -2.06
C THR A 36 -18.38 -7.46 -1.17
N TRP A 37 -18.34 -6.22 -1.63
CA TRP A 37 -17.74 -5.13 -0.88
C TRP A 37 -18.76 -4.49 0.07
N THR A 38 -18.39 -4.35 1.34
CA THR A 38 -19.21 -3.71 2.37
C THR A 38 -18.67 -2.33 2.71
N ASP A 39 -19.51 -1.31 2.58
CA ASP A 39 -19.21 0.05 3.04
C ASP A 39 -19.15 0.10 4.56
N ILE A 40 -18.07 0.68 5.11
CA ILE A 40 -17.85 0.77 6.55
C ILE A 40 -17.72 2.21 7.06
N SER A 41 -17.77 3.21 6.21
CA SER A 41 -17.48 4.61 6.60
C SER A 41 -18.60 5.60 6.32
N SER A 42 -19.53 5.32 5.42
CA SER A 42 -20.62 6.26 5.10
C SER A 42 -21.48 6.63 6.31
N SER A 43 -21.84 5.66 7.15
CA SER A 43 -22.62 5.92 8.37
C SER A 43 -21.90 6.83 9.37
N LEU A 44 -20.57 6.73 9.45
CA LEU A 44 -19.76 7.66 10.25
C LEU A 44 -19.85 9.08 9.68
N LEU A 45 -19.64 9.23 8.37
CA LEU A 45 -19.66 10.53 7.70
C LEU A 45 -21.03 11.19 7.82
N GLU A 46 -22.12 10.45 7.58
CA GLU A 46 -23.50 10.91 7.76
C GLU A 46 -23.77 11.39 9.19
N ARG A 47 -23.36 10.62 10.18
CA ARG A 47 -23.49 11.02 11.59
C ARG A 47 -22.75 12.32 11.89
N LEU A 48 -21.53 12.50 11.36
CA LEU A 48 -20.75 13.71 11.56
C LEU A 48 -21.38 14.93 10.89
N THR A 49 -21.84 14.78 9.64
CA THR A 49 -22.47 15.89 8.90
C THR A 49 -23.83 16.27 9.48
N ASN A 50 -24.62 15.31 9.94
CA ASN A 50 -25.88 15.58 10.66
C ASN A 50 -25.64 16.33 11.98
N ASN A 51 -24.46 16.16 12.60
CA ASN A 51 -24.03 16.94 13.78
C ASN A 51 -23.30 18.24 13.40
N GLY A 52 -23.43 18.72 12.17
CA GLY A 52 -22.92 20.02 11.72
C GLY A 52 -21.49 20.02 11.21
N ALA A 53 -20.80 18.87 11.12
CA ALA A 53 -19.49 18.82 10.50
C ALA A 53 -19.57 19.11 9.00
N LYS A 54 -18.65 19.90 8.48
CA LYS A 54 -18.53 20.19 7.05
C LYS A 54 -17.43 19.32 6.45
N ALA A 55 -17.80 18.45 5.53
CA ALA A 55 -16.84 17.71 4.71
C ALA A 55 -16.47 18.58 3.49
N PRO A 56 -15.21 19.07 3.39
CA PRO A 56 -14.79 19.81 2.21
C PRO A 56 -14.69 18.87 0.99
N TRP A 57 -14.59 19.46 -0.20
CA TRP A 57 -14.35 18.70 -1.42
C TRP A 57 -13.04 17.87 -1.30
N PRO A 58 -13.03 16.62 -1.78
CA PRO A 58 -14.12 15.87 -2.47
C PRO A 58 -15.08 15.14 -1.53
N GLY A 59 -15.00 15.31 -0.21
CA GLY A 59 -15.76 14.56 0.78
C GLY A 59 -15.19 13.14 0.99
N GLY A 60 -15.95 12.27 1.62
CA GLY A 60 -15.59 10.84 1.79
C GLY A 60 -14.30 10.60 2.56
N CYS A 61 -13.62 9.52 2.20
CA CYS A 61 -12.32 9.14 2.72
C CYS A 61 -11.21 9.40 1.72
N SER A 62 -9.98 9.47 2.21
CA SER A 62 -8.79 9.61 1.37
C SER A 62 -7.64 8.71 1.79
N GLY A 63 -7.70 8.07 2.95
CA GLY A 63 -6.65 7.19 3.44
C GLY A 63 -7.19 6.05 4.30
N VAL A 64 -6.51 4.92 4.27
CA VAL A 64 -6.77 3.76 5.14
C VAL A 64 -5.46 3.08 5.52
N VAL A 65 -5.30 2.74 6.79
CA VAL A 65 -4.21 1.89 7.29
C VAL A 65 -4.76 0.90 8.31
N VAL A 66 -4.10 -0.24 8.44
CA VAL A 66 -4.46 -1.30 9.39
C VAL A 66 -3.30 -1.56 10.33
N ASN A 67 -3.60 -1.69 11.59
CA ASN A 67 -2.70 -2.30 12.55
C ASN A 67 -2.78 -3.82 12.41
N ARG A 68 -1.82 -4.39 11.67
CA ARG A 68 -1.77 -5.83 11.36
C ARG A 68 -1.61 -6.75 12.58
N THR A 69 -1.34 -6.18 13.78
CA THR A 69 -1.12 -6.97 15.01
C THR A 69 -2.36 -7.07 15.90
N ASN A 70 -3.36 -6.20 15.70
CA ASN A 70 -4.60 -6.19 16.48
C ASN A 70 -5.86 -5.91 15.64
N ALA A 71 -5.74 -5.87 14.31
CA ALA A 71 -6.83 -5.63 13.36
C ALA A 71 -7.55 -4.26 13.48
N GLU A 72 -6.98 -3.31 14.21
CA GLU A 72 -7.54 -1.95 14.23
C GLU A 72 -7.37 -1.29 12.85
N VAL A 73 -8.46 -0.80 12.30
CA VAL A 73 -8.45 -0.01 11.06
C VAL A 73 -8.54 1.48 11.37
N THR A 74 -7.67 2.26 10.74
CA THR A 74 -7.68 3.73 10.83
C THR A 74 -7.97 4.29 9.45
N ILE A 75 -8.96 5.19 9.35
CA ILE A 75 -9.33 5.88 8.11
C ILE A 75 -9.12 7.39 8.26
N LYS A 76 -8.83 8.06 7.15
CA LYS A 76 -8.82 9.51 7.08
C LYS A 76 -10.06 10.01 6.36
N LEU A 77 -10.89 10.76 7.08
CA LEU A 77 -12.01 11.50 6.50
C LEU A 77 -11.53 12.86 6.02
N VAL A 78 -11.88 13.21 4.80
CA VAL A 78 -11.47 14.48 4.19
C VAL A 78 -11.91 15.65 5.05
N GLY A 79 -10.94 16.46 5.52
CA GLY A 79 -11.14 17.59 6.40
C GLY A 79 -11.54 17.27 7.84
N LEU A 80 -11.89 16.02 8.15
CA LEU A 80 -12.45 15.60 9.44
C LEU A 80 -11.49 14.72 10.26
N GLY A 81 -10.23 14.57 9.81
CA GLY A 81 -9.15 13.92 10.55
C GLY A 81 -9.18 12.40 10.51
N LEU A 82 -8.51 11.78 11.48
CA LEU A 82 -8.28 10.34 11.54
C LEU A 82 -9.22 9.65 12.54
N TRP A 83 -9.82 8.58 12.09
CA TRP A 83 -10.81 7.80 12.85
C TRP A 83 -10.40 6.34 12.89
N ARG A 84 -10.49 5.72 14.06
CA ARG A 84 -10.10 4.33 14.30
C ARG A 84 -11.28 3.48 14.74
N SER A 85 -11.33 2.27 14.22
CA SER A 85 -12.26 1.21 14.61
C SER A 85 -11.47 -0.01 15.07
N ALA A 86 -11.91 -0.62 16.18
CA ALA A 86 -11.40 -1.89 16.70
C ALA A 86 -12.38 -3.06 16.44
N ASP A 87 -13.46 -2.83 15.71
CA ASP A 87 -14.53 -3.78 15.46
C ASP A 87 -14.93 -3.85 13.98
N LEU A 88 -13.92 -3.81 13.12
CA LEU A 88 -14.04 -3.98 11.66
C LEU A 88 -14.93 -2.93 10.98
N GLY A 89 -14.93 -1.69 11.52
CA GLY A 89 -15.66 -0.57 10.95
C GLY A 89 -17.08 -0.38 11.47
N ARG A 90 -17.50 -1.08 12.53
CA ARG A 90 -18.83 -0.91 13.12
C ARG A 90 -18.92 0.36 13.98
N ASN A 91 -17.90 0.62 14.78
CA ASN A 91 -17.81 1.79 15.64
C ASN A 91 -16.49 2.53 15.41
N TRP A 92 -16.54 3.86 15.52
CA TRP A 92 -15.42 4.75 15.23
C TRP A 92 -15.17 5.75 16.33
N ARG A 93 -13.90 5.95 16.68
CA ARG A 93 -13.44 7.04 17.55
C ARG A 93 -12.39 7.88 16.84
N ARG A 94 -12.41 9.19 17.04
CA ARG A 94 -11.38 10.09 16.52
C ARG A 94 -10.08 9.90 17.33
N ILE A 95 -8.92 9.85 16.64
CA ILE A 95 -7.64 9.56 17.28
C ILE A 95 -6.62 10.70 17.19
N ASP A 96 -6.86 11.70 16.36
CA ASP A 96 -5.88 12.74 16.07
C ASP A 96 -6.06 14.03 16.91
N ALA A 97 -6.99 14.07 17.84
CA ALA A 97 -7.29 15.25 18.68
C ALA A 97 -7.31 16.58 17.88
N ASN A 98 -7.85 16.55 16.65
CA ASN A 98 -7.83 17.63 15.67
C ASN A 98 -6.43 18.07 15.19
N ALA A 99 -5.43 17.21 15.33
CA ALA A 99 -4.07 17.49 14.87
C ALA A 99 -3.94 17.40 13.34
N ILE A 100 -4.69 16.51 12.71
CA ILE A 100 -4.61 16.22 11.28
C ILE A 100 -5.88 16.68 10.57
N SER A 101 -5.73 17.22 9.36
CA SER A 101 -6.84 17.69 8.52
C SER A 101 -6.47 17.64 7.04
N GLY A 102 -7.37 18.13 6.15
CA GLY A 102 -7.18 18.08 4.72
C GLY A 102 -7.46 16.71 4.13
N ARG A 103 -6.93 16.45 2.94
CA ARG A 103 -7.12 15.19 2.21
C ARG A 103 -5.79 14.57 1.84
N ASP A 104 -5.78 13.28 1.61
CA ASP A 104 -4.70 12.59 0.93
C ASP A 104 -4.90 12.70 -0.57
N GLU A 105 -3.87 13.08 -1.30
CA GLU A 105 -3.89 13.11 -2.75
C GLU A 105 -3.59 11.73 -3.33
N THR A 106 -2.82 10.93 -2.61
CA THR A 106 -2.37 9.61 -3.08
C THR A 106 -2.61 8.53 -2.05
N GLY A 107 -2.65 7.27 -2.49
CA GLY A 107 -2.76 6.12 -1.61
C GLY A 107 -1.55 5.88 -0.70
N TRP A 108 -0.48 6.66 -0.84
CA TRP A 108 0.72 6.60 0.02
C TRP A 108 0.81 7.76 1.01
N ALA A 109 -0.12 8.71 0.96
CA ALA A 109 -0.09 9.90 1.81
C ALA A 109 -0.31 9.57 3.30
N THR A 110 -1.19 8.61 3.61
CA THR A 110 -1.30 8.06 4.97
C THR A 110 -0.72 6.65 5.00
N SER A 111 0.33 6.47 5.80
CA SER A 111 1.08 5.21 5.90
C SER A 111 1.35 4.83 7.36
N ALA A 112 1.48 3.52 7.61
CA ALA A 112 1.83 2.98 8.93
C ALA A 112 3.16 2.21 8.87
N ASP A 113 3.91 2.27 9.97
CA ASP A 113 5.09 1.42 10.16
C ASP A 113 4.68 -0.05 10.23
N GLN A 114 5.14 -0.85 9.30
CA GLN A 114 4.78 -2.28 9.26
C GLN A 114 5.38 -3.10 10.42
N ASN A 115 6.43 -2.63 11.09
CA ASN A 115 6.99 -3.28 12.29
C ASN A 115 6.22 -2.90 13.56
N SER A 116 5.76 -1.65 13.63
CA SER A 116 5.03 -1.08 14.78
C SER A 116 3.81 -0.30 14.29
N PRO A 117 2.71 -0.97 13.90
CA PRO A 117 1.62 -0.35 13.15
C PRO A 117 0.76 0.68 13.93
N GLY A 118 1.07 0.94 15.20
CA GLY A 118 0.56 2.09 15.93
C GLY A 118 1.20 3.42 15.51
N ARG A 119 2.36 3.35 14.86
CA ARG A 119 3.11 4.49 14.31
C ARG A 119 2.55 4.83 12.93
N ILE A 120 2.06 6.04 12.76
CA ILE A 120 1.37 6.47 11.56
C ILE A 120 1.90 7.84 11.13
N ALA A 121 2.07 8.04 9.84
CA ALA A 121 2.29 9.36 9.23
C ALA A 121 1.14 9.67 8.28
N SER A 122 0.72 10.93 8.24
CA SER A 122 -0.31 11.41 7.32
C SER A 122 0.15 12.72 6.69
N PHE A 123 0.39 12.67 5.40
CA PHE A 123 0.67 13.81 4.54
C PHE A 123 -0.64 14.35 3.99
N SER A 124 -0.73 15.65 3.78
CA SER A 124 -2.04 16.24 3.45
C SER A 124 -1.91 17.37 2.44
N LEU A 125 -2.91 17.45 1.56
CA LEU A 125 -3.27 18.65 0.85
C LEU A 125 -4.33 19.42 1.64
N ASP A 126 -4.28 20.77 1.52
CA ASP A 126 -5.28 21.71 2.07
C ASP A 126 -5.52 21.53 3.58
N GLY A 127 -4.53 21.01 4.30
CA GLY A 127 -4.68 20.73 5.71
C GLY A 127 -3.39 20.56 6.47
N THR A 128 -3.49 19.97 7.65
CA THR A 128 -2.37 19.71 8.56
C THR A 128 -1.90 18.27 8.41
N ALA A 129 -0.60 18.12 8.14
CA ALA A 129 0.10 16.85 8.13
C ALA A 129 0.87 16.62 9.43
N GLY A 130 1.27 15.37 9.68
CA GLY A 130 2.05 15.01 10.86
C GLY A 130 2.22 13.50 11.02
N TRP A 131 2.82 13.13 12.14
CA TRP A 131 3.04 11.73 12.50
C TRP A 131 2.80 11.48 13.99
N THR A 132 2.67 10.20 14.34
CA THR A 132 2.51 9.71 15.72
C THR A 132 3.31 8.42 15.90
N THR A 133 3.74 8.14 17.15
CA THR A 133 4.36 6.85 17.51
C THR A 133 3.42 5.93 18.29
N ASP A 134 2.28 6.45 18.76
CA ASP A 134 1.33 5.73 19.63
C ASP A 134 -0.12 5.78 19.11
N GLY A 135 -0.35 6.51 18.02
CA GLY A 135 -1.68 6.74 17.46
C GLY A 135 -2.56 7.68 18.29
N VAL A 136 -1.98 8.42 19.23
CA VAL A 136 -2.68 9.34 20.14
C VAL A 136 -2.03 10.72 20.18
N GLN A 137 -0.71 10.76 20.43
CA GLN A 137 0.07 12.00 20.44
C GLN A 137 0.59 12.30 19.03
N TRP A 138 0.21 13.44 18.47
CA TRP A 138 0.55 13.80 17.09
C TRP A 138 1.54 14.95 17.05
N GLN A 139 2.65 14.74 16.37
CA GLN A 139 3.60 15.77 15.98
C GLN A 139 3.16 16.36 14.63
N ARG A 140 2.70 17.62 14.66
CA ARG A 140 2.33 18.35 13.44
C ARG A 140 3.57 18.83 12.70
N PHE A 141 3.54 18.77 11.37
CA PHE A 141 4.53 19.44 10.55
C PHE A 141 4.34 20.96 10.63
N LYS A 142 5.43 21.67 10.86
CA LYS A 142 5.51 23.11 10.64
C LYS A 142 5.96 23.30 9.19
N THR A 143 5.03 23.58 8.30
CA THR A 143 5.27 23.46 6.87
C THR A 143 5.46 24.81 6.16
N LEU A 144 6.35 24.78 5.19
CA LEU A 144 6.43 25.74 4.08
C LEU A 144 5.37 25.36 3.04
N GLY A 145 4.13 25.87 3.14
CA GLY A 145 3.07 25.51 2.21
C GLY A 145 2.55 24.08 2.44
N ARG A 146 1.27 23.91 2.45
CA ARG A 146 0.55 22.78 3.08
C ARG A 146 0.23 21.62 2.12
N ASN A 147 1.00 21.42 1.08
CA ASN A 147 0.57 20.53 0.00
C ASN A 147 1.59 19.43 -0.25
N TRP A 148 1.34 18.27 0.37
CA TRP A 148 2.15 17.07 0.22
C TRP A 148 1.37 15.99 -0.52
N ASP A 149 1.97 15.39 -1.54
CA ASP A 149 1.40 14.23 -2.21
C ASP A 149 1.60 12.95 -1.39
N PHE A 150 2.79 12.76 -0.84
CA PHE A 150 3.16 11.64 0.02
C PHE A 150 4.53 11.90 0.65
N GLY A 151 4.95 11.01 1.55
CA GLY A 151 6.28 11.04 2.10
C GLY A 151 6.68 9.72 2.76
N SER A 152 7.98 9.57 2.97
CA SER A 152 8.59 8.44 3.64
C SER A 152 9.23 8.88 4.95
N VAL A 153 9.01 8.10 5.97
CA VAL A 153 9.49 8.33 7.34
C VAL A 153 10.55 7.28 7.67
N ASP A 154 11.63 7.69 8.31
CA ASP A 154 12.59 6.77 8.92
C ASP A 154 11.93 6.05 10.12
N TRP A 155 11.27 4.93 9.82
CA TRP A 155 10.67 4.09 10.83
C TRP A 155 11.65 3.21 11.60
N ALA A 156 12.94 3.16 11.20
CA ALA A 156 13.97 2.45 11.97
C ALA A 156 14.28 3.18 13.28
N ALA A 157 14.14 4.50 13.31
CA ALA A 157 14.32 5.30 14.51
C ALA A 157 13.12 5.17 15.48
N PRO A 158 13.34 5.04 16.80
CA PRO A 158 12.26 5.02 17.81
C PRO A 158 11.36 6.26 17.74
N VAL A 159 11.97 7.43 17.55
CA VAL A 159 11.29 8.71 17.29
C VAL A 159 11.76 9.19 15.92
N PRO A 160 10.89 9.20 14.91
CA PRO A 160 11.28 9.58 13.56
C PRO A 160 11.62 11.07 13.50
N LYS A 161 12.84 11.36 13.08
CA LYS A 161 13.29 12.73 12.83
C LYS A 161 13.48 12.98 11.34
N THR A 162 13.97 11.99 10.61
CA THR A 162 14.23 12.08 9.18
C THR A 162 12.98 11.68 8.40
N ILE A 163 12.49 12.62 7.60
CA ILE A 163 11.31 12.44 6.75
C ILE A 163 11.60 13.12 5.42
N ILE A 164 11.35 12.43 4.32
CA ILE A 164 11.42 12.97 2.97
C ILE A 164 10.02 13.01 2.36
N ALA A 165 9.64 14.12 1.76
CA ALA A 165 8.28 14.31 1.25
C ALA A 165 8.27 14.92 -0.15
N ALA A 166 7.36 14.44 -1.00
CA ALA A 166 7.08 14.98 -2.32
C ALA A 166 6.01 16.06 -2.22
N LYS A 167 6.28 17.22 -2.80
CA LYS A 167 5.35 18.35 -2.80
C LYS A 167 4.40 18.26 -3.99
N HIS A 168 3.15 18.63 -3.75
CA HIS A 168 2.10 18.64 -4.76
C HIS A 168 2.32 19.69 -5.84
N GLU A 169 2.13 19.28 -7.10
CA GLU A 169 2.04 20.15 -8.29
C GLU A 169 3.09 21.25 -8.36
N THR A 170 4.36 20.88 -8.30
CA THR A 170 5.47 21.82 -8.40
C THR A 170 5.88 22.11 -9.85
N SER A 171 6.55 23.21 -10.07
CA SER A 171 7.15 23.57 -11.36
C SER A 171 8.62 24.01 -11.16
N PRO A 172 9.61 23.19 -11.58
CA PRO A 172 9.48 21.88 -12.25
C PRO A 172 8.80 20.81 -11.39
N PRO A 173 8.24 19.76 -12.02
CA PRO A 173 7.64 18.64 -11.30
C PRO A 173 8.66 17.89 -10.42
N GLY A 174 8.17 17.30 -9.30
CA GLY A 174 8.97 16.40 -8.48
C GLY A 174 9.84 17.09 -7.43
N GLU A 175 9.47 18.28 -6.95
CA GLU A 175 10.14 18.89 -5.80
C GLU A 175 10.02 18.00 -4.55
N VAL A 176 11.16 17.80 -3.89
CA VAL A 176 11.30 16.96 -2.70
C VAL A 176 11.87 17.78 -1.56
N TYR A 177 11.33 17.57 -0.38
CA TYR A 177 11.75 18.24 0.85
C TYR A 177 12.18 17.24 1.90
N LEU A 178 13.18 17.60 2.68
CA LEU A 178 13.74 16.84 3.79
C LEU A 178 13.55 17.60 5.10
N THR A 179 13.16 16.87 6.15
CA THR A 179 13.30 17.30 7.54
C THR A 179 14.19 16.30 8.29
N GLN A 180 14.95 16.80 9.26
CA GLN A 180 15.74 15.97 10.19
C GLN A 180 15.41 16.29 11.66
N ASP A 181 14.31 17.00 11.89
CA ASP A 181 13.78 17.37 13.21
C ASP A 181 12.30 17.00 13.39
N GLY A 182 11.83 16.00 12.63
CA GLY A 182 10.46 15.48 12.74
C GLY A 182 9.40 16.38 12.15
N GLY A 183 9.76 17.25 11.21
CA GLY A 183 8.82 18.12 10.50
C GLY A 183 8.70 19.53 11.07
N VAL A 184 9.64 19.93 11.96
CA VAL A 184 9.69 21.31 12.48
C VAL A 184 10.29 22.27 11.44
N THR A 185 11.41 21.87 10.81
CA THR A 185 12.02 22.61 9.70
C THR A 185 12.12 21.71 8.47
N TRP A 186 12.02 22.32 7.30
CA TRP A 186 12.08 21.64 6.02
C TRP A 186 13.05 22.33 5.06
N LYS A 187 13.86 21.53 4.38
CA LYS A 187 14.81 21.96 3.36
C LYS A 187 14.41 21.32 2.03
N GLN A 188 14.29 22.13 0.98
CA GLN A 188 14.18 21.61 -0.38
C GLN A 188 15.49 20.95 -0.76
N LEU A 189 15.43 19.75 -1.30
CA LEU A 189 16.59 19.04 -1.82
C LEU A 189 16.85 19.48 -3.26
N SER A 190 18.08 19.90 -3.54
CA SER A 190 18.57 20.11 -4.90
C SER A 190 19.12 18.78 -5.42
N ILE A 191 18.25 17.98 -6.04
CA ILE A 191 18.61 16.64 -6.50
C ILE A 191 19.17 16.75 -7.92
N HIS A 192 20.48 16.57 -8.04
CA HIS A 192 21.19 16.53 -9.33
C HIS A 192 21.60 15.08 -9.61
N ILE A 193 20.73 14.33 -10.27
CA ILE A 193 20.91 12.91 -10.60
C ILE A 193 20.57 12.69 -12.07
N GLY A 194 21.00 11.54 -12.62
CA GLY A 194 20.60 11.10 -13.95
C GLY A 194 19.09 10.89 -14.07
N GLY A 195 18.58 11.00 -15.28
CA GLY A 195 17.16 10.89 -15.58
C GLY A 195 16.34 12.12 -15.20
N LYS A 196 15.03 12.00 -15.34
CA LYS A 196 14.06 13.05 -15.01
C LYS A 196 13.19 12.64 -13.86
N PRO A 197 13.18 13.38 -12.74
CA PRO A 197 12.19 13.21 -11.71
C PRO A 197 10.82 13.68 -12.21
N ASP A 198 9.77 13.06 -11.74
CA ASP A 198 8.40 13.51 -11.94
C ASP A 198 7.63 13.50 -10.60
N ARG A 199 6.39 13.92 -10.61
CA ARG A 199 5.53 13.90 -9.42
C ARG A 199 5.26 12.49 -8.87
N LEU A 200 5.56 11.46 -9.67
CA LEU A 200 5.40 10.06 -9.31
C LEU A 200 6.71 9.41 -8.85
N SER A 201 7.79 10.16 -8.81
CA SER A 201 9.09 9.65 -8.37
C SER A 201 9.02 9.19 -6.92
N MET A 202 9.54 7.98 -6.67
CA MET A 202 9.61 7.40 -5.34
C MET A 202 10.57 8.18 -4.45
N VAL A 203 10.22 8.36 -3.18
CA VAL A 203 11.10 8.91 -2.15
C VAL A 203 11.18 7.96 -0.95
N GLY A 204 12.34 7.85 -0.33
CA GLY A 204 12.54 7.00 0.85
C GLY A 204 13.53 7.59 1.83
N ALA A 205 13.15 7.64 3.12
CA ALA A 205 14.05 7.81 4.24
C ALA A 205 14.31 6.43 4.85
N LEU A 206 15.54 5.95 4.77
CA LEU A 206 15.92 4.61 5.20
C LEU A 206 16.57 4.61 6.59
N ASP A 207 17.26 5.68 6.93
CA ASP A 207 17.77 6.02 8.26
C ASP A 207 17.97 7.55 8.39
N ALA A 208 18.68 8.00 9.43
CA ALA A 208 18.91 9.41 9.75
C ALA A 208 19.57 10.22 8.61
N SER A 209 20.32 9.58 7.71
CA SER A 209 21.10 10.22 6.64
C SER A 209 20.97 9.55 5.29
N THR A 210 20.45 8.32 5.26
CA THR A 210 20.31 7.54 4.03
C THR A 210 18.96 7.75 3.40
N LEU A 211 18.97 8.29 2.19
CA LEU A 211 17.78 8.57 1.39
C LEU A 211 17.84 7.83 0.06
N ILE A 212 16.68 7.52 -0.49
CA ILE A 212 16.53 7.05 -1.87
C ILE A 212 15.52 7.88 -2.62
N HIS A 213 15.76 8.04 -3.92
CA HIS A 213 14.87 8.73 -4.85
C HIS A 213 14.91 8.05 -6.21
N SER A 214 13.78 7.99 -6.92
CA SER A 214 13.75 7.45 -8.27
C SER A 214 13.60 8.53 -9.33
N THR A 215 14.15 8.23 -10.50
CA THR A 215 13.89 8.96 -11.74
C THR A 215 13.49 7.95 -12.83
N ASP A 216 13.31 8.40 -14.06
CA ASP A 216 13.03 7.52 -15.20
C ASP A 216 14.19 6.58 -15.56
N ASP A 217 15.38 6.76 -14.99
CA ASP A 217 16.54 5.88 -15.20
C ASP A 217 16.81 4.90 -14.02
N GLY A 218 16.01 4.96 -12.95
CA GLY A 218 16.08 4.03 -11.83
C GLY A 218 16.21 4.65 -10.45
N ILE A 219 16.79 3.93 -9.50
CA ILE A 219 16.91 4.31 -8.09
C ILE A 219 18.28 4.92 -7.82
N HIS A 220 18.28 6.08 -7.19
CA HIS A 220 19.46 6.77 -6.67
C HIS A 220 19.44 6.81 -5.15
N ARG A 221 20.61 6.73 -4.54
CA ARG A 221 20.82 6.69 -3.09
C ARG A 221 21.77 7.80 -2.66
N SER A 222 21.43 8.42 -1.55
CA SER A 222 22.29 9.35 -0.80
C SER A 222 22.61 8.76 0.57
N THR A 223 23.80 9.02 1.11
CA THR A 223 24.21 8.68 2.49
C THR A 223 24.56 9.89 3.33
N ASP A 224 24.35 11.08 2.78
CA ASP A 224 24.71 12.36 3.36
C ASP A 224 23.52 13.35 3.38
N ALA A 225 22.33 12.80 3.67
CA ALA A 225 21.08 13.57 3.76
C ALA A 225 20.76 14.37 2.48
N GLY A 226 21.01 13.79 1.34
CA GLY A 226 20.62 14.32 0.03
C GLY A 226 21.61 15.33 -0.55
N VAL A 227 22.85 15.41 -0.04
CA VAL A 227 23.89 16.29 -0.61
C VAL A 227 24.47 15.67 -1.88
N THR A 228 24.82 14.37 -1.83
CA THR A 228 25.30 13.63 -3.00
C THR A 228 24.45 12.39 -3.25
N TRP A 229 24.39 11.96 -4.51
CA TRP A 229 23.57 10.84 -4.95
C TRP A 229 24.34 9.94 -5.90
N ALA A 230 24.14 8.63 -5.74
CA ALA A 230 24.71 7.62 -6.64
C ALA A 230 23.59 6.69 -7.11
N LYS A 231 23.60 6.29 -8.39
CA LYS A 231 22.68 5.31 -8.93
C LYS A 231 22.98 3.93 -8.36
N VAL A 232 21.97 3.27 -7.83
CA VAL A 232 22.08 1.94 -7.20
C VAL A 232 21.23 0.87 -7.88
N SER A 233 20.29 1.25 -8.74
CA SER A 233 19.49 0.31 -9.54
C SER A 233 18.98 0.98 -10.81
N SER A 234 18.83 0.21 -11.88
CA SER A 234 18.17 0.66 -13.13
C SER A 234 16.70 0.30 -13.17
N VAL A 235 16.16 -0.32 -12.12
CA VAL A 235 14.76 -0.70 -12.06
C VAL A 235 13.93 0.45 -11.51
N ASN A 236 12.85 0.79 -12.20
CA ASN A 236 11.90 1.82 -11.75
C ASN A 236 10.84 1.21 -10.82
N PRO A 237 10.74 1.66 -9.56
CA PRO A 237 9.69 1.22 -8.67
C PRO A 237 8.34 1.82 -9.09
N GLN A 238 7.27 1.07 -8.83
CA GLN A 238 5.90 1.53 -9.00
C GLN A 238 5.32 2.05 -7.68
N THR A 239 5.78 1.52 -6.54
CA THR A 239 5.46 2.07 -5.22
C THR A 239 6.21 3.37 -4.98
N ARG A 240 5.60 4.30 -4.25
CA ARG A 240 6.11 5.68 -4.08
C ARG A 240 6.95 5.87 -2.83
N ILE A 241 6.84 4.95 -1.90
CA ILE A 241 7.64 4.89 -0.68
C ILE A 241 8.11 3.45 -0.45
N PRO A 242 9.30 3.24 0.13
CA PRO A 242 9.72 1.91 0.55
C PRO A 242 8.95 1.48 1.80
N VAL A 243 8.74 0.18 1.91
CA VAL A 243 8.18 -0.43 3.12
C VAL A 243 9.32 -1.08 3.90
N LEU A 244 9.54 -0.62 5.13
CA LEU A 244 10.48 -1.25 6.06
C LEU A 244 9.78 -2.38 6.81
N PHE A 245 10.30 -3.60 6.70
CA PHE A 245 9.81 -4.73 7.49
C PHE A 245 10.97 -5.65 7.90
N ARG A 246 11.10 -5.91 9.22
CA ARG A 246 12.13 -6.78 9.81
C ARG A 246 13.54 -6.53 9.27
N GLY A 247 13.92 -5.26 9.19
CA GLY A 247 15.26 -4.83 8.78
C GLY A 247 15.54 -4.86 7.28
N ALA A 248 14.55 -5.17 6.45
CA ALA A 248 14.64 -5.06 5.00
C ALA A 248 13.69 -3.99 4.45
N HIS A 249 14.11 -3.31 3.39
CA HIS A 249 13.28 -2.37 2.65
C HIS A 249 12.76 -3.02 1.38
N TYR A 250 11.48 -2.82 1.11
CA TYR A 250 10.77 -3.42 -0.01
C TYR A 250 10.19 -2.35 -0.91
N LEU A 251 10.28 -2.55 -2.21
CA LEU A 251 9.64 -1.75 -3.26
C LEU A 251 8.89 -2.67 -4.22
N GLY A 252 7.74 -2.23 -4.68
CA GLY A 252 7.00 -2.90 -5.75
C GLY A 252 7.38 -2.34 -7.12
N THR A 253 7.43 -3.22 -8.11
CA THR A 253 7.67 -2.89 -9.51
C THR A 253 6.58 -3.46 -10.42
N THR A 254 6.68 -3.23 -11.72
CA THR A 254 5.81 -3.91 -12.70
C THR A 254 6.07 -5.41 -12.81
N ASN A 255 7.23 -5.87 -12.30
CA ASN A 255 7.72 -7.25 -12.46
C ASN A 255 7.99 -7.97 -11.12
N GLY A 256 7.53 -7.44 -9.99
CA GLY A 256 7.68 -8.09 -8.70
C GLY A 256 8.23 -7.19 -7.61
N LEU A 257 8.82 -7.81 -6.59
CA LEU A 257 9.42 -7.14 -5.46
C LEU A 257 10.89 -6.82 -5.71
N LEU A 258 11.31 -5.63 -5.30
CA LEU A 258 12.72 -5.31 -5.03
C LEU A 258 12.94 -5.27 -3.54
N VAL A 259 14.01 -5.90 -3.06
CA VAL A 259 14.36 -5.98 -1.64
C VAL A 259 15.80 -5.54 -1.41
N SER A 260 15.98 -4.70 -0.42
CA SER A 260 17.30 -4.29 0.08
C SER A 260 17.42 -4.59 1.57
N LYS A 261 18.55 -5.18 1.97
CA LYS A 261 18.91 -5.49 3.37
C LYS A 261 20.10 -4.66 3.87
N ASP A 262 20.53 -3.68 3.09
CA ASP A 262 21.74 -2.88 3.31
C ASP A 262 21.47 -1.38 3.08
N LEU A 263 20.31 -0.92 3.57
CA LEU A 263 19.91 0.49 3.48
C LEU A 263 19.95 1.02 2.03
N GLY A 264 19.43 0.24 1.09
CA GLY A 264 19.29 0.64 -0.30
C GLY A 264 20.58 0.65 -1.11
N ALA A 265 21.71 0.10 -0.58
CA ALA A 265 22.95 0.03 -1.34
C ALA A 265 22.86 -0.99 -2.49
N ASN A 266 22.18 -2.10 -2.24
CA ASN A 266 21.89 -3.11 -3.25
C ASN A 266 20.40 -3.47 -3.23
N TRP A 267 19.82 -3.60 -4.43
CA TRP A 267 18.42 -4.01 -4.64
C TRP A 267 18.42 -5.32 -5.42
N ARG A 268 17.65 -6.29 -4.93
CA ARG A 268 17.51 -7.61 -5.57
C ARG A 268 16.04 -7.90 -5.82
N GLU A 269 15.75 -8.46 -6.98
CA GLU A 269 14.43 -9.01 -7.26
C GLU A 269 14.18 -10.22 -6.36
N GLN A 270 12.95 -10.35 -5.85
CA GLN A 270 12.52 -11.44 -4.99
C GLN A 270 11.23 -12.06 -5.50
N GLY A 271 11.24 -13.38 -5.64
CA GLY A 271 10.08 -14.16 -6.01
C GLY A 271 9.77 -14.18 -7.52
N THR A 272 8.55 -14.58 -7.85
CA THR A 272 8.05 -14.61 -9.23
C THR A 272 7.41 -13.30 -9.64
N PRO A 273 7.33 -13.01 -10.95
CA PRO A 273 6.74 -11.77 -11.46
C PRO A 273 5.30 -11.56 -11.01
N VAL A 274 5.02 -10.37 -10.52
CA VAL A 274 3.68 -9.85 -10.21
C VAL A 274 3.71 -8.32 -10.33
N ASN A 275 2.67 -7.72 -10.91
CA ASN A 275 2.59 -6.28 -10.98
C ASN A 275 2.18 -5.68 -9.63
N ILE A 276 2.98 -4.76 -9.09
CA ILE A 276 2.76 -4.16 -7.76
C ILE A 276 2.70 -2.65 -7.89
N TRP A 277 1.55 -2.07 -7.59
CA TRP A 277 1.37 -0.64 -7.45
C TRP A 277 1.30 -0.19 -5.99
N GLN A 278 0.78 -1.03 -5.09
CA GLN A 278 0.76 -0.76 -3.66
C GLN A 278 1.08 -2.02 -2.85
N GLY A 279 1.64 -1.81 -1.68
CA GLY A 279 2.21 -2.85 -0.83
C GLY A 279 3.75 -2.97 -1.01
N PRO A 280 4.38 -4.05 -0.54
CA PRO A 280 3.72 -5.17 0.12
C PRO A 280 3.12 -4.79 1.48
N PHE A 281 1.94 -5.33 1.77
CA PHE A 281 1.37 -5.34 3.10
C PHE A 281 1.71 -6.67 3.75
N PHE A 282 2.36 -6.65 4.91
CA PHE A 282 2.86 -7.86 5.56
C PHE A 282 1.83 -8.50 6.49
N GLY A 283 1.78 -9.83 6.48
CA GLY A 283 1.06 -10.65 7.43
C GLY A 283 1.87 -10.92 8.69
N ARG A 284 1.94 -12.17 9.12
CA ARG A 284 2.63 -12.57 10.37
C ARG A 284 4.14 -12.44 10.27
N ASP A 285 4.68 -12.67 9.09
CA ASP A 285 6.11 -12.64 8.81
C ASP A 285 6.40 -12.15 7.38
N GLU A 286 7.66 -12.15 6.98
CA GLU A 286 8.12 -11.72 5.66
C GLU A 286 7.72 -12.68 4.52
N LYS A 287 7.17 -13.85 4.83
CA LYS A 287 6.69 -14.81 3.83
C LYS A 287 5.25 -14.52 3.43
N GLU A 288 4.47 -13.93 4.33
CA GLU A 288 3.07 -13.65 4.12
C GLU A 288 2.87 -12.19 3.72
N MET A 289 2.48 -11.97 2.48
CA MET A 289 2.29 -10.63 1.93
C MET A 289 1.06 -10.55 1.03
N LEU A 290 0.47 -9.36 1.00
CA LEU A 290 -0.53 -8.95 0.02
C LEU A 290 0.01 -7.79 -0.79
N VAL A 291 -0.24 -7.81 -2.10
CA VAL A 291 0.09 -6.72 -3.03
C VAL A 291 -1.11 -6.36 -3.89
N VAL A 292 -1.18 -5.10 -4.29
CA VAL A 292 -2.21 -4.58 -5.19
C VAL A 292 -1.55 -4.10 -6.47
N GLY A 293 -2.04 -4.57 -7.61
CA GLY A 293 -1.52 -4.23 -8.93
C GLY A 293 -2.63 -4.05 -9.96
N LYS A 294 -2.25 -3.86 -11.23
CA LYS A 294 -3.20 -3.62 -12.33
C LYS A 294 -4.23 -4.73 -12.52
N ASP A 295 -3.87 -5.96 -12.14
CA ASP A 295 -4.71 -7.14 -12.34
C ASP A 295 -5.56 -7.49 -11.12
N GLY A 296 -5.46 -6.68 -10.05
CA GLY A 296 -6.17 -6.89 -8.79
C GLY A 296 -5.22 -7.12 -7.63
N VAL A 297 -5.67 -7.94 -6.67
CA VAL A 297 -4.95 -8.24 -5.44
C VAL A 297 -4.39 -9.64 -5.47
N SER A 298 -3.13 -9.76 -5.12
CA SER A 298 -2.43 -11.05 -5.02
C SER A 298 -1.83 -11.23 -3.64
N VAL A 299 -1.88 -12.46 -3.14
CA VAL A 299 -1.28 -12.87 -1.87
C VAL A 299 -0.20 -13.93 -2.09
N THR A 300 0.80 -13.92 -1.22
CA THR A 300 1.81 -14.97 -1.12
C THR A 300 1.94 -15.44 0.32
N LYS A 301 2.37 -16.70 0.51
CA LYS A 301 2.72 -17.29 1.81
C LYS A 301 4.14 -17.84 1.85
N ASN A 302 4.91 -17.56 0.80
CA ASN A 302 6.28 -18.07 0.60
C ASN A 302 7.23 -16.98 0.06
N ALA A 303 7.10 -15.76 0.58
CA ALA A 303 7.98 -14.63 0.25
C ALA A 303 7.98 -14.24 -1.25
N GLY A 304 6.86 -14.46 -1.94
CA GLY A 304 6.72 -14.11 -3.35
C GLY A 304 7.17 -15.20 -4.33
N GLU A 305 7.58 -16.39 -3.87
CA GLU A 305 7.89 -17.50 -4.77
C GLU A 305 6.67 -17.91 -5.61
N THR A 306 5.48 -17.81 -5.02
CA THR A 306 4.21 -17.97 -5.73
C THR A 306 3.21 -16.91 -5.28
N TRP A 307 2.37 -16.46 -6.22
CA TRP A 307 1.30 -15.52 -5.96
C TRP A 307 -0.05 -16.11 -6.33
N THR A 308 -1.03 -15.95 -5.47
CA THR A 308 -2.42 -16.31 -5.74
C THR A 308 -3.24 -15.03 -5.84
N ARG A 309 -3.92 -14.83 -6.98
CA ARG A 309 -4.86 -13.73 -7.13
C ARG A 309 -6.13 -14.01 -6.34
N VAL A 310 -6.52 -13.07 -5.47
CA VAL A 310 -7.66 -13.23 -4.55
C VAL A 310 -8.88 -12.39 -4.93
N THR A 311 -8.69 -11.21 -5.53
CA THR A 311 -9.78 -10.37 -6.04
C THR A 311 -9.33 -9.53 -7.22
N SER A 312 -10.27 -9.16 -8.09
CA SER A 312 -10.02 -8.28 -9.24
C SER A 312 -10.20 -6.79 -8.93
N LEU A 313 -10.58 -6.43 -7.71
CA LEU A 313 -10.97 -5.07 -7.30
C LEU A 313 -12.21 -4.53 -8.05
N LYS A 314 -12.98 -5.38 -8.71
CA LYS A 314 -14.22 -5.00 -9.39
C LYS A 314 -15.38 -5.12 -8.41
N SER A 315 -16.13 -4.04 -8.24
CA SER A 315 -17.43 -4.10 -7.57
C SER A 315 -18.51 -4.37 -8.62
N LYS A 316 -19.29 -5.43 -8.45
CA LYS A 316 -20.45 -5.70 -9.31
C LYS A 316 -21.56 -4.66 -9.14
N GLU A 317 -21.70 -4.13 -7.93
CA GLU A 317 -22.79 -3.23 -7.56
C GLU A 317 -22.59 -1.80 -8.05
N ARG A 318 -21.35 -1.38 -8.28
CA ARG A 318 -21.00 0.00 -8.60
C ARG A 318 -20.31 0.20 -9.95
N GLY A 319 -19.97 -0.87 -10.66
CA GLY A 319 -19.39 -0.81 -12.01
C GLY A 319 -18.02 -0.16 -12.11
N PHE A 320 -17.35 0.15 -10.99
CA PHE A 320 -16.02 0.75 -11.00
C PHE A 320 -14.98 -0.15 -10.35
N LEU A 321 -13.76 0.01 -10.83
CA LEU A 321 -12.55 -0.48 -10.20
C LEU A 321 -12.11 0.53 -9.15
N PHE A 322 -11.73 0.06 -7.97
CA PHE A 322 -10.82 0.84 -7.15
C PHE A 322 -9.53 1.00 -7.93
N THR A 323 -9.28 2.19 -8.48
CA THR A 323 -8.08 2.42 -9.29
C THR A 323 -6.84 2.37 -8.37
N PRO A 324 -6.00 1.34 -8.46
CA PRO A 324 -4.87 1.20 -7.55
C PRO A 324 -3.74 2.20 -7.82
N HIS A 325 -3.80 2.92 -8.94
CA HIS A 325 -2.65 3.65 -9.44
C HIS A 325 -2.30 4.91 -8.64
N TRP A 326 -3.21 5.86 -8.44
CA TRP A 326 -2.88 7.14 -7.79
C TRP A 326 -3.73 7.42 -6.56
N PHE A 327 -5.03 7.44 -6.73
CA PHE A 327 -5.99 7.79 -5.70
C PHE A 327 -6.45 6.61 -4.83
N GLY A 328 -6.17 5.39 -5.25
CA GLY A 328 -6.54 4.20 -4.49
C GLY A 328 -5.71 4.06 -3.23
N CYS A 329 -6.34 3.81 -2.10
CA CYS A 329 -5.68 3.47 -0.84
C CYS A 329 -6.18 2.12 -0.35
N TYR A 330 -5.25 1.31 0.13
CA TYR A 330 -5.50 -0.07 0.54
C TYR A 330 -4.82 -0.37 1.86
N ALA A 331 -5.42 -1.27 2.62
CA ALA A 331 -4.80 -1.81 3.81
C ALA A 331 -5.30 -3.25 4.04
N TRP A 332 -4.44 -4.11 4.51
CA TRP A 332 -4.77 -5.50 4.77
C TRP A 332 -4.73 -5.83 6.25
N ASP A 333 -5.79 -6.46 6.73
CA ASP A 333 -5.89 -7.10 8.02
C ASP A 333 -5.57 -8.60 7.86
N PRO A 334 -4.38 -9.05 8.20
CA PRO A 334 -4.00 -10.45 8.07
C PRO A 334 -4.61 -11.34 9.17
N ILE A 335 -5.18 -10.76 10.23
CA ILE A 335 -5.79 -11.52 11.32
C ILE A 335 -7.15 -12.06 10.88
N ASN A 336 -7.98 -11.18 10.31
CA ASN A 336 -9.31 -11.53 9.84
C ASN A 336 -9.35 -11.79 8.32
N ASN A 337 -8.20 -11.69 7.64
CA ASN A 337 -8.06 -11.80 6.19
C ASN A 337 -8.98 -10.84 5.43
N ILE A 338 -9.00 -9.58 5.84
CA ILE A 338 -9.85 -8.54 5.26
C ILE A 338 -8.99 -7.52 4.52
N LEU A 339 -9.36 -7.24 3.28
CA LEU A 339 -8.84 -6.09 2.54
C LEU A 339 -9.78 -4.90 2.71
N TYR A 340 -9.22 -3.77 3.10
CA TYR A 340 -9.87 -2.46 3.07
C TYR A 340 -9.40 -1.69 1.85
N ALA A 341 -10.33 -1.05 1.15
CA ALA A 341 -10.05 -0.27 -0.04
C ALA A 341 -10.90 0.99 -0.10
N SER A 342 -10.30 2.06 -0.58
CA SER A 342 -10.97 3.31 -0.92
C SER A 342 -10.27 4.00 -2.08
N ALA A 343 -10.84 5.09 -2.55
CA ALA A 343 -10.18 6.07 -3.38
C ALA A 343 -10.64 7.46 -2.91
N MET A 344 -9.84 8.48 -3.15
CA MET A 344 -10.13 9.85 -2.72
C MET A 344 -11.59 10.24 -3.03
N GLY A 345 -12.31 10.69 -2.02
CA GLY A 345 -13.72 11.10 -2.13
C GLY A 345 -14.75 9.97 -2.05
N ASN A 346 -14.31 8.71 -1.89
CA ASN A 346 -15.21 7.56 -1.78
C ASN A 346 -15.28 7.06 -0.33
N PRO A 347 -16.30 6.25 0.01
CA PRO A 347 -16.29 5.47 1.24
C PRO A 347 -15.14 4.47 1.28
N VAL A 348 -14.78 4.04 2.48
CA VAL A 348 -13.95 2.85 2.66
C VAL A 348 -14.84 1.61 2.63
N TYR A 349 -14.44 0.67 1.81
CA TYR A 349 -15.08 -0.63 1.68
C TYR A 349 -14.16 -1.71 2.23
N LYS A 350 -14.75 -2.81 2.68
CA LYS A 350 -14.02 -4.02 3.05
C LYS A 350 -14.52 -5.23 2.30
N ILE A 351 -13.63 -6.20 2.11
CA ILE A 351 -13.94 -7.53 1.57
C ILE A 351 -13.14 -8.58 2.34
N GLU A 352 -13.76 -9.71 2.65
CA GLU A 352 -13.08 -10.91 3.15
C GLU A 352 -12.46 -11.66 1.97
N LEU A 353 -11.16 -12.05 2.11
CA LEU A 353 -10.36 -12.66 1.05
C LEU A 353 -10.29 -14.19 1.15
#